data_a7b1b4c8eb725f90a95e6221bc22309a
#
_entry.id   a7b1b4c8eb725f90a95e6221bc22309a
#
_cell.length_a   1.000
_cell.length_b   1.000
_cell.length_c   1.000
_cell.angle_alpha   90.00
_cell.angle_beta   90.00
_cell.angle_gamma   90.00
#
_symmetry.space_group_name_H-M   'P 1'
#
loop_
_entity.id
_entity.type
_entity.pdbx_description
1 polymer ?
#
loop_
_entity_poly.entity_id
_entity_poly.type
_entity_poly.pdbx_seq_one_letter_code
_entity_poly.pdbx_strand_id
1 'polypeptide(L)'
;MRGAVRIMERMSNIPPRRFGSLAAAMVTPMTATGEIDLPSAQRLAIKLVDEGCDTILLSGTTGESPTTHQPEKNDLTDAVREAVGDRAFILCGACSNDTAHAVRIGEGAQEHGADGILIVSPYYNRPSQEGLRAHVRAVTDATDLPVMLYDIPGRTGIAFSDATLDILAQHP
;
A
#
# COMPACT_ATOMS: atom_id res chain seq x y z
N MET A 1 32.74 -21.33 -7.75
CA MET A 1 32.75 -19.90 -8.09
C MET A 1 31.94 -19.52 -9.34
N ARG A 2 31.80 -20.37 -10.40
CA ARG A 2 31.03 -20.02 -11.62
C ARG A 2 29.51 -19.92 -11.44
N GLY A 3 28.91 -20.57 -10.45
CA GLY A 3 27.49 -20.53 -10.20
C GLY A 3 27.00 -19.21 -9.54
N ALA A 4 27.78 -18.67 -8.60
CA ALA A 4 27.44 -17.44 -7.89
C ALA A 4 27.50 -16.20 -8.80
N VAL A 5 28.49 -16.16 -9.72
CA VAL A 5 28.64 -15.07 -10.70
C VAL A 5 27.45 -15.05 -11.66
N ARG A 6 26.96 -16.22 -12.09
CA ARG A 6 25.80 -16.34 -13.00
C ARG A 6 24.47 -15.95 -12.34
N ILE A 7 24.36 -16.10 -11.02
CA ILE A 7 23.20 -15.65 -10.24
C ILE A 7 23.24 -14.13 -10.10
N MET A 8 24.38 -13.54 -9.80
CA MET A 8 24.55 -12.08 -9.71
C MET A 8 24.31 -11.38 -11.05
N GLU A 9 24.79 -11.94 -12.17
CA GLU A 9 24.52 -11.41 -13.52
C GLU A 9 23.05 -11.50 -13.91
N ARG A 10 22.32 -12.53 -13.47
CA ARG A 10 20.86 -12.61 -13.66
C ARG A 10 20.10 -11.57 -12.83
N MET A 11 20.56 -11.26 -11.62
CA MET A 11 19.94 -10.26 -10.75
C MET A 11 20.15 -8.84 -11.27
N SER A 12 21.28 -8.55 -11.94
CA SER A 12 21.56 -7.24 -12.53
C SER A 12 20.70 -6.88 -13.76
N ASN A 13 20.04 -7.88 -14.37
CA ASN A 13 19.15 -7.71 -15.53
C ASN A 13 17.66 -7.73 -15.15
N ILE A 14 17.30 -7.84 -13.86
CA ILE A 14 15.92 -7.67 -13.41
C ILE A 14 15.65 -6.16 -13.37
N PRO A 15 14.65 -5.66 -14.11
CA PRO A 15 14.31 -4.24 -14.03
C PRO A 15 13.97 -3.87 -12.58
N PRO A 16 14.32 -2.67 -12.14
CA PRO A 16 14.04 -2.25 -10.77
C PRO A 16 12.55 -2.47 -10.46
N ARG A 17 12.28 -3.22 -9.42
CA ARG A 17 10.91 -3.53 -8.99
C ARG A 17 10.30 -2.25 -8.40
N ARG A 18 9.25 -1.75 -9.03
CA ARG A 18 8.63 -0.48 -8.66
C ARG A 18 8.20 -0.43 -7.18
N PHE A 19 7.79 -1.58 -6.63
CA PHE A 19 7.31 -1.72 -5.25
C PHE A 19 8.28 -2.54 -4.37
N GLY A 20 9.56 -2.57 -4.71
CA GLY A 20 10.56 -3.32 -3.96
C GLY A 20 10.51 -4.84 -4.16
N SER A 21 11.25 -5.55 -3.30
CA SER A 21 11.43 -7.01 -3.36
C SER A 21 10.88 -7.74 -2.15
N LEU A 22 10.88 -7.09 -0.99
CA LEU A 22 10.38 -7.62 0.28
C LEU A 22 9.54 -6.55 0.97
N ALA A 23 8.22 -6.71 0.90
CA ALA A 23 7.27 -5.81 1.54
C ALA A 23 6.76 -6.38 2.85
N ALA A 24 6.75 -5.56 3.90
CA ALA A 24 6.09 -5.87 5.16
C ALA A 24 4.75 -5.14 5.26
N ALA A 25 3.66 -5.88 5.45
CA ALA A 25 2.38 -5.30 5.85
C ALA A 25 2.46 -4.98 7.37
N MET A 26 2.84 -3.76 7.68
CA MET A 26 3.10 -3.33 9.04
C MET A 26 1.82 -3.26 9.87
N VAL A 27 1.86 -3.74 11.12
CA VAL A 27 0.81 -3.47 12.10
C VAL A 27 0.83 -1.99 12.46
N THR A 28 -0.31 -1.44 12.88
CA THR A 28 -0.37 -0.10 13.46
C THR A 28 -0.25 -0.22 14.98
N PRO A 29 0.90 0.13 15.58
CA PRO A 29 1.02 0.14 17.03
C PRO A 29 0.03 1.13 17.65
N MET A 30 -0.62 0.71 18.72
CA MET A 30 -1.61 1.52 19.43
C MET A 30 -1.29 1.59 20.92
N THR A 31 -1.67 2.70 21.54
CA THR A 31 -1.62 2.88 23.00
C THR A 31 -2.69 2.02 23.69
N ALA A 32 -2.62 1.93 25.00
CA ALA A 32 -3.66 1.26 25.78
C ALA A 32 -5.05 1.95 25.68
N THR A 33 -5.09 3.20 25.22
CA THR A 33 -6.32 3.97 24.98
C THR A 33 -6.83 3.89 23.54
N GLY A 34 -6.10 3.17 22.65
CA GLY A 34 -6.49 2.95 21.24
C GLY A 34 -6.03 4.03 20.27
N GLU A 35 -5.20 4.97 20.70
CA GLU A 35 -4.57 5.95 19.83
C GLU A 35 -3.35 5.36 19.13
N ILE A 36 -2.99 5.85 17.94
CA ILE A 36 -1.78 5.38 17.24
C ILE A 36 -0.53 5.80 18.03
N ASP A 37 0.32 4.81 18.37
CA ASP A 37 1.62 5.03 18.99
C ASP A 37 2.68 5.30 17.92
N LEU A 38 2.78 6.55 17.47
CA LEU A 38 3.72 6.96 16.43
C LEU A 38 5.18 6.63 16.77
N PRO A 39 5.69 6.85 18.01
CA PRO A 39 7.05 6.45 18.37
C PRO A 39 7.29 4.94 18.23
N SER A 40 6.32 4.10 18.57
CA SER A 40 6.43 2.66 18.36
C SER A 40 6.37 2.27 16.89
N ALA A 41 5.56 2.97 16.09
CA ALA A 41 5.50 2.78 14.64
C ALA A 41 6.84 3.12 13.97
N GLN A 42 7.48 4.21 14.36
CA GLN A 42 8.80 4.60 13.87
C GLN A 42 9.86 3.52 14.19
N ARG A 43 9.92 3.06 15.45
CA ARG A 43 10.85 1.98 15.86
C ARG A 43 10.62 0.68 15.09
N LEU A 44 9.35 0.31 14.87
CA LEU A 44 9.00 -0.89 14.10
C LEU A 44 9.41 -0.74 12.63
N ALA A 45 9.16 0.41 12.02
CA ALA A 45 9.54 0.68 10.63
C ALA A 45 11.08 0.59 10.46
N ILE A 46 11.85 1.22 11.34
CA ILE A 46 13.32 1.12 11.33
C ILE A 46 13.77 -0.34 11.43
N LYS A 47 13.20 -1.10 12.38
CA LYS A 47 13.52 -2.52 12.56
C LYS A 47 13.25 -3.33 11.30
N LEU A 48 12.10 -3.16 10.65
CA LEU A 48 11.74 -3.87 9.43
C LEU A 48 12.73 -3.59 8.29
N VAL A 49 13.13 -2.33 8.13
CA VAL A 49 14.11 -1.93 7.13
C VAL A 49 15.50 -2.50 7.44
N ASP A 50 15.93 -2.45 8.70
CA ASP A 50 17.22 -3.00 9.13
C ASP A 50 17.29 -4.54 8.96
N GLU A 51 16.14 -5.22 9.02
CA GLU A 51 15.99 -6.65 8.77
C GLU A 51 15.79 -7.00 7.28
N GLY A 52 15.83 -6.01 6.38
CA GLY A 52 15.89 -6.20 4.93
C GLY A 52 14.60 -5.95 4.17
N CYS A 53 13.55 -5.41 4.79
CA CYS A 53 12.40 -4.93 4.05
C CYS A 53 12.77 -3.67 3.27
N ASP A 54 12.46 -3.67 1.98
CA ASP A 54 12.63 -2.52 1.09
C ASP A 54 11.29 -1.83 0.75
N THR A 55 10.17 -2.35 1.30
CA THR A 55 8.84 -1.74 1.23
C THR A 55 8.11 -1.92 2.55
N ILE A 56 7.46 -0.85 3.01
CA ILE A 56 6.58 -0.87 4.18
C ILE A 56 5.17 -0.50 3.73
N LEU A 57 4.21 -1.43 3.89
CA LEU A 57 2.81 -1.15 3.66
C LEU A 57 2.17 -0.66 4.96
N LEU A 58 1.74 0.59 4.95
CA LEU A 58 0.97 1.24 6.02
C LEU A 58 -0.53 1.14 5.75
N SER A 59 -1.31 1.10 6.80
CA SER A 59 -2.79 1.14 6.71
C SER A 59 -3.36 0.08 5.75
N GLY A 60 -2.71 -1.08 5.65
CA GLY A 60 -3.28 -2.28 5.02
C GLY A 60 -4.22 -3.01 5.96
N THR A 61 -4.63 -4.23 5.61
CA THR A 61 -5.47 -5.09 6.46
C THR A 61 -4.82 -5.36 7.82
N THR A 62 -3.53 -5.67 7.84
CA THR A 62 -2.75 -5.92 9.06
C THR A 62 -2.63 -4.66 9.93
N GLY A 63 -2.59 -3.49 9.29
CA GLY A 63 -2.54 -2.18 9.96
C GLY A 63 -3.91 -1.62 10.33
N GLU A 64 -4.96 -2.44 10.35
CA GLU A 64 -6.31 -2.08 10.81
C GLU A 64 -6.92 -0.87 10.06
N SER A 65 -6.70 -0.79 8.73
CA SER A 65 -7.14 0.34 7.90
C SER A 65 -8.61 0.74 8.09
N PRO A 66 -9.59 -0.19 8.24
CA PRO A 66 -10.99 0.21 8.37
C PRO A 66 -11.34 0.93 9.69
N THR A 67 -10.50 0.79 10.71
CA THR A 67 -10.74 1.32 12.07
C THR A 67 -9.88 2.53 12.43
N THR A 68 -9.00 2.95 11.51
CA THR A 68 -8.22 4.19 11.62
C THR A 68 -8.78 5.27 10.70
N HIS A 69 -8.68 6.53 11.10
CA HIS A 69 -9.20 7.68 10.36
C HIS A 69 -8.10 8.35 9.51
N GLN A 70 -8.49 9.18 8.54
CA GLN A 70 -7.52 9.79 7.64
C GLN A 70 -6.46 10.67 8.34
N PRO A 71 -6.78 11.52 9.34
CA PRO A 71 -5.73 12.28 10.05
C PRO A 71 -4.67 11.37 10.67
N GLU A 72 -5.08 10.26 11.31
CA GLU A 72 -4.18 9.28 11.91
C GLU A 72 -3.30 8.56 10.87
N LYS A 73 -3.87 8.27 9.67
CA LYS A 73 -3.12 7.67 8.57
C LYS A 73 -2.05 8.59 8.03
N ASN A 74 -2.37 9.89 7.94
CA ASN A 74 -1.44 10.92 7.50
C ASN A 74 -0.28 11.06 8.50
N ASP A 75 -0.60 11.20 9.79
CA ASP A 75 0.39 11.29 10.88
C ASP A 75 1.30 10.04 10.91
N LEU A 76 0.73 8.85 10.70
CA LEU A 76 1.49 7.61 10.62
C LEU A 76 2.44 7.60 9.43
N THR A 77 1.99 8.10 8.27
CA THR A 77 2.81 8.17 7.06
C THR A 77 3.98 9.13 7.26
N ASP A 78 3.73 10.33 7.79
CA ASP A 78 4.76 11.31 8.13
C ASP A 78 5.79 10.73 9.10
N ALA A 79 5.33 10.13 10.19
CA ALA A 79 6.20 9.57 11.21
C ALA A 79 7.10 8.45 10.65
N VAL A 80 6.55 7.55 9.82
CA VAL A 80 7.33 6.48 9.20
C VAL A 80 8.30 7.05 8.17
N ARG A 81 7.87 8.00 7.32
CA ARG A 81 8.75 8.67 6.35
C ARG A 81 9.92 9.37 7.06
N GLU A 82 9.67 10.09 8.14
CA GLU A 82 10.72 10.72 8.95
C GLU A 82 11.73 9.68 9.47
N ALA A 83 11.24 8.53 9.93
CA ALA A 83 12.08 7.51 10.55
C ALA A 83 12.95 6.72 9.56
N VAL A 84 12.41 6.39 8.39
CA VAL A 84 13.10 5.52 7.41
C VAL A 84 13.73 6.29 6.25
N GLY A 85 13.30 7.53 5.98
CA GLY A 85 13.77 8.31 4.83
C GLY A 85 13.57 7.54 3.52
N ASP A 86 14.58 7.56 2.65
CA ASP A 86 14.58 6.89 1.35
C ASP A 86 15.06 5.42 1.40
N ARG A 87 15.20 4.86 2.61
CA ARG A 87 15.67 3.47 2.78
C ARG A 87 14.62 2.42 2.43
N ALA A 88 13.35 2.81 2.37
CA ALA A 88 12.25 1.94 1.98
C ALA A 88 11.19 2.70 1.21
N PHE A 89 10.51 1.98 0.30
CA PHE A 89 9.32 2.43 -0.39
C PHE A 89 8.14 2.41 0.59
N ILE A 90 7.44 3.52 0.76
CA ILE A 90 6.24 3.60 1.60
C ILE A 90 5.01 3.43 0.72
N LEU A 91 4.32 2.30 0.90
CA LEU A 91 3.06 1.97 0.24
C LEU A 91 1.92 2.22 1.23
N CYS A 92 0.98 3.11 0.91
CA CYS A 92 -0.15 3.42 1.78
C CYS A 92 -1.45 2.79 1.29
N GLY A 93 -2.20 2.19 2.18
CA GLY A 93 -3.51 1.61 1.87
C GLY A 93 -4.59 2.68 1.69
N ALA A 94 -4.95 2.99 0.44
CA ALA A 94 -6.13 3.78 0.09
C ALA A 94 -7.39 2.89 0.09
N CYS A 95 -7.60 2.20 1.21
CA CYS A 95 -8.55 1.11 1.33
C CYS A 95 -9.86 1.58 1.99
N SER A 96 -10.89 1.79 1.17
CA SER A 96 -12.25 2.07 1.62
C SER A 96 -13.28 1.43 0.70
N ASN A 97 -14.46 1.09 1.22
CA ASN A 97 -15.61 0.69 0.42
C ASN A 97 -16.44 1.90 -0.07
N ASP A 98 -16.12 3.10 0.41
CA ASP A 98 -16.59 4.39 -0.10
C ASP A 98 -15.55 4.97 -1.05
N THR A 99 -15.89 5.11 -2.33
CA THR A 99 -14.99 5.60 -3.37
C THR A 99 -14.47 7.01 -3.08
N ALA A 100 -15.34 7.92 -2.64
CA ALA A 100 -14.95 9.30 -2.31
C ALA A 100 -13.99 9.35 -1.10
N HIS A 101 -14.16 8.44 -0.14
CA HIS A 101 -13.23 8.31 0.98
C HIS A 101 -11.89 7.72 0.53
N ALA A 102 -11.90 6.68 -0.33
CA ALA A 102 -10.67 6.11 -0.88
C ALA A 102 -9.86 7.14 -1.68
N VAL A 103 -10.52 8.00 -2.46
CA VAL A 103 -9.90 9.14 -3.16
C VAL A 103 -9.17 10.04 -2.16
N ARG A 104 -9.87 10.53 -1.13
CA ARG A 104 -9.24 11.41 -0.11
C ARG A 104 -8.05 10.77 0.61
N ILE A 105 -8.12 9.45 0.87
CA ILE A 105 -6.98 8.73 1.46
C ILE A 105 -5.80 8.70 0.49
N GLY A 106 -6.04 8.47 -0.79
CA GLY A 106 -5.01 8.47 -1.84
C GLY A 106 -4.32 9.83 -1.98
N GLU A 107 -5.11 10.91 -2.04
CA GLU A 107 -4.61 12.30 -2.05
C GLU A 107 -3.77 12.59 -0.80
N GLY A 108 -4.28 12.27 0.39
CA GLY A 108 -3.55 12.45 1.64
C GLY A 108 -2.25 11.63 1.70
N ALA A 109 -2.25 10.40 1.21
CA ALA A 109 -1.04 9.60 1.15
C ALA A 109 0.05 10.27 0.29
N GLN A 110 -0.32 10.86 -0.86
CA GLN A 110 0.60 11.60 -1.72
C GLN A 110 1.13 12.85 -1.02
N GLU A 111 0.26 13.63 -0.39
CA GLU A 111 0.62 14.87 0.33
C GLU A 111 1.58 14.60 1.50
N HIS A 112 1.46 13.44 2.14
CA HIS A 112 2.25 13.01 3.30
C HIS A 112 3.44 12.09 2.94
N GLY A 113 3.85 12.08 1.66
CA GLY A 113 5.12 11.47 1.24
C GLY A 113 5.11 9.96 1.09
N ALA A 114 3.96 9.35 0.80
CA ALA A 114 3.93 7.97 0.31
C ALA A 114 4.56 7.89 -1.09
N ASP A 115 5.17 6.74 -1.42
CA ASP A 115 5.75 6.45 -2.73
C ASP A 115 4.77 5.70 -3.66
N GLY A 116 3.67 5.17 -3.09
CA GLY A 116 2.63 4.47 -3.81
C GLY A 116 1.40 4.21 -2.95
N ILE A 117 0.32 3.78 -3.59
CA ILE A 117 -0.92 3.41 -2.90
C ILE A 117 -1.35 1.98 -3.22
N LEU A 118 -1.98 1.34 -2.23
CA LEU A 118 -2.62 0.04 -2.36
C LEU A 118 -4.13 0.24 -2.39
N ILE A 119 -4.80 -0.22 -3.45
CA ILE A 119 -6.26 -0.15 -3.60
C ILE A 119 -6.86 -1.55 -3.45
N VAL A 120 -7.81 -1.71 -2.54
CA VAL A 120 -8.59 -2.94 -2.37
C VAL A 120 -9.96 -2.82 -3.05
N SER A 121 -10.53 -3.93 -3.51
CA SER A 121 -11.94 -3.96 -3.95
C SER A 121 -12.84 -3.45 -2.82
N PRO A 122 -13.88 -2.62 -3.13
CA PRO A 122 -14.85 -2.20 -2.11
C PRO A 122 -15.45 -3.42 -1.40
N TYR A 123 -15.05 -3.62 -0.15
CA TYR A 123 -15.52 -4.71 0.70
C TYR A 123 -16.96 -4.44 1.15
N TYR A 124 -17.70 -5.51 1.54
CA TYR A 124 -19.08 -5.45 1.96
C TYR A 124 -20.08 -5.17 0.82
N ASN A 125 -19.85 -4.16 -0.02
CA ASN A 125 -20.78 -3.67 -1.05
C ASN A 125 -20.91 -4.61 -2.26
N ARG A 126 -19.92 -5.48 -2.52
CA ARG A 126 -19.86 -6.41 -3.65
C ARG A 126 -20.24 -5.77 -5.00
N PRO A 127 -19.51 -4.76 -5.47
CA PRO A 127 -19.85 -4.07 -6.71
C PRO A 127 -19.70 -4.99 -7.93
N SER A 128 -20.34 -4.62 -9.05
CA SER A 128 -20.08 -5.26 -10.35
C SER A 128 -18.64 -5.04 -10.81
N GLN A 129 -18.18 -5.79 -11.82
CA GLN A 129 -16.84 -5.58 -12.43
C GLN A 129 -16.69 -4.17 -13.01
N GLU A 130 -17.77 -3.59 -13.54
CA GLU A 130 -17.79 -2.19 -13.99
C GLU A 130 -17.62 -1.22 -12.80
N GLY A 131 -18.31 -1.49 -11.69
CA GLY A 131 -18.16 -0.72 -10.44
C GLY A 131 -16.75 -0.81 -9.86
N LEU A 132 -16.10 -2.00 -9.93
CA LEU A 132 -14.70 -2.16 -9.55
C LEU A 132 -13.77 -1.27 -10.40
N ARG A 133 -13.95 -1.29 -11.73
CA ARG A 133 -13.17 -0.43 -12.63
C ARG A 133 -13.37 1.05 -12.33
N ALA A 134 -14.62 1.47 -12.13
CA ALA A 134 -14.94 2.86 -11.81
C ALA A 134 -14.31 3.32 -10.49
N HIS A 135 -14.38 2.46 -9.45
CA HIS A 135 -13.75 2.73 -8.15
C HIS A 135 -12.23 2.89 -8.27
N VAL A 136 -11.56 1.90 -8.89
CA VAL A 136 -10.11 1.94 -9.05
C VAL A 136 -9.67 3.17 -9.83
N ARG A 137 -10.33 3.46 -10.97
CA ARG A 137 -10.01 4.65 -11.78
C ARG A 137 -10.18 5.94 -11.00
N ALA A 138 -11.27 6.11 -10.27
CA ALA A 138 -11.51 7.31 -9.49
C ALA A 138 -10.40 7.57 -8.46
N VAL A 139 -9.87 6.51 -7.83
CA VAL A 139 -8.76 6.65 -6.88
C VAL A 139 -7.43 6.86 -7.59
N THR A 140 -7.19 6.17 -8.70
CA THR A 140 -5.95 6.30 -9.47
C THR A 140 -5.84 7.69 -10.12
N ASP A 141 -6.94 8.22 -10.67
CA ASP A 141 -6.97 9.54 -11.32
C ASP A 141 -6.78 10.72 -10.35
N ALA A 142 -6.91 10.47 -9.04
CA ALA A 142 -6.76 11.49 -8.00
C ALA A 142 -5.31 11.66 -7.49
N THR A 143 -4.36 10.86 -7.96
CA THR A 143 -2.96 10.87 -7.49
C THR A 143 -2.01 10.51 -8.62
N ASP A 144 -0.78 11.01 -8.55
CA ASP A 144 0.31 10.64 -9.47
C ASP A 144 1.10 9.41 -8.97
N LEU A 145 0.71 8.84 -7.83
CA LEU A 145 1.41 7.71 -7.22
C LEU A 145 1.16 6.41 -7.98
N PRO A 146 2.16 5.53 -8.09
CA PRO A 146 1.96 4.18 -8.60
C PRO A 146 0.98 3.39 -7.73
N VAL A 147 0.11 2.64 -8.39
CA VAL A 147 -0.98 1.89 -7.75
C VAL A 147 -0.68 0.39 -7.74
N MET A 148 -0.87 -0.24 -6.59
CA MET A 148 -0.93 -1.68 -6.44
C MET A 148 -2.37 -2.11 -6.17
N LEU A 149 -2.93 -3.01 -6.99
CA LEU A 149 -4.24 -3.59 -6.72
C LEU A 149 -4.13 -4.76 -5.73
N TYR A 150 -5.02 -4.78 -4.76
CA TYR A 150 -5.12 -5.84 -3.77
C TYR A 150 -6.38 -6.66 -3.97
N ASP A 151 -6.23 -7.86 -4.52
CA ASP A 151 -7.33 -8.81 -4.71
C ASP A 151 -7.38 -9.81 -3.55
N ILE A 152 -8.38 -9.69 -2.70
CA ILE A 152 -8.58 -10.54 -1.52
C ILE A 152 -10.05 -10.94 -1.36
N PRO A 153 -10.58 -11.79 -2.26
CA PRO A 153 -12.01 -12.11 -2.31
C PRO A 153 -12.56 -12.75 -1.03
N GLY A 154 -11.70 -13.42 -0.25
CA GLY A 154 -12.06 -13.96 1.06
C GLY A 154 -12.48 -12.89 2.09
N ARG A 155 -12.06 -11.63 1.91
CA ARG A 155 -12.43 -10.50 2.76
C ARG A 155 -13.39 -9.53 2.08
N THR A 156 -13.19 -9.28 0.79
CA THR A 156 -14.02 -8.33 0.02
C THR A 156 -15.33 -8.93 -0.46
N GLY A 157 -15.39 -10.27 -0.56
CA GLY A 157 -16.54 -11.01 -1.08
C GLY A 157 -16.68 -10.95 -2.60
N ILE A 158 -15.71 -10.35 -3.30
CA ILE A 158 -15.63 -10.26 -4.76
C ILE A 158 -14.18 -10.25 -5.21
N ALA A 159 -13.89 -10.91 -6.33
CA ALA A 159 -12.61 -10.88 -7.01
C ALA A 159 -12.63 -9.98 -8.24
N PHE A 160 -11.48 -9.45 -8.64
CA PHE A 160 -11.31 -8.93 -9.99
C PHE A 160 -11.32 -10.08 -11.00
N SER A 161 -12.06 -9.92 -12.11
CA SER A 161 -11.92 -10.84 -13.24
C SER A 161 -10.69 -10.50 -14.06
N ASP A 162 -10.14 -11.48 -14.78
CA ASP A 162 -9.00 -11.29 -15.69
C ASP A 162 -9.26 -10.13 -16.67
N ALA A 163 -10.45 -10.08 -17.27
CA ALA A 163 -10.85 -9.00 -18.17
C ALA A 163 -10.86 -7.62 -17.50
N THR A 164 -11.19 -7.55 -16.21
CA THR A 164 -11.14 -6.31 -15.44
C THR A 164 -9.69 -5.91 -15.18
N LEU A 165 -8.82 -6.85 -14.81
CA LEU A 165 -7.39 -6.60 -14.61
C LEU A 165 -6.71 -6.15 -15.89
N ASP A 166 -7.01 -6.80 -17.04
CA ASP A 166 -6.47 -6.41 -18.35
C ASP A 166 -6.81 -4.95 -18.72
N ILE A 167 -8.05 -4.53 -18.42
CA ILE A 167 -8.49 -3.15 -18.67
C ILE A 167 -7.80 -2.17 -17.72
N LEU A 168 -7.66 -2.51 -16.45
CA LEU A 168 -7.00 -1.65 -15.44
C LEU A 168 -5.50 -1.56 -15.68
N ALA A 169 -4.86 -2.62 -16.16
CA ALA A 169 -3.43 -2.62 -16.49
C ALA A 169 -3.06 -1.71 -17.68
N GLN A 170 -4.04 -1.27 -18.47
CA GLN A 170 -3.86 -0.31 -19.58
C GLN A 170 -4.00 1.15 -19.11
N HIS A 171 -4.34 1.39 -17.86
CA HIS A 171 -4.39 2.72 -17.29
C HIS A 171 -2.96 3.30 -17.22
N PRO A 172 -2.74 4.56 -17.66
CA PRO A 172 -1.42 5.19 -17.71
C PRO A 172 -0.74 5.31 -16.36
#